data_f9a4e0a665bdc47089dc8a05bed13598
#
_entry.id   f9a4e0a665bdc47089dc8a05bed13598
#
_cell.length_a   1.000
_cell.length_b   1.000
_cell.length_c   1.000
_cell.angle_alpha   90.00
_cell.angle_beta   90.00
_cell.angle_gamma   90.00
#
_symmetry.space_group_name_H-M   'P 1'
#
loop_
_entity.id
_entity.type
_entity.pdbx_description
1 polymer ?
#
loop_
_entity_poly.entity_id
_entity_poly.type
_entity_poly.pdbx_seq_one_letter_code
_entity_poly.pdbx_strand_id
1 'polypeptide(L)'
;MTRPSSPPANWLGGIREFLEMIKVSHTLFAMPFAIGALFLANRDLAIGAMDLMTLLIQVVVAVALARTSAMSFNRWADRKIDALNPRTSGRSIPAGRLGASTVLWWTVCSGAGFVAVTATINPLALKLSPVVLLIILGYSWTKRFTSLCHMVLGLGLALAPIGAWVAVRGTLLEASGGIDPVPWILGGSVLLWTAGFDILYACQDHQFDLQQRLHSIPTRFGIATALRLSRLLHILMVGLLVAL
;
A
#
# COMPACT_ATOMS: atom_id res chain seq x y z
N MET A 1 -27.01 12.54 16.63
CA MET A 1 -26.11 11.78 17.55
C MET A 1 -26.41 10.31 17.34
N THR A 2 -25.65 9.60 16.51
CA THR A 2 -25.75 8.14 16.36
C THR A 2 -25.02 7.51 17.56
N ARG A 3 -25.71 6.63 18.29
CA ARG A 3 -25.11 5.86 19.39
C ARG A 3 -23.87 5.10 18.87
N PRO A 4 -22.76 5.07 19.61
CA PRO A 4 -21.65 4.21 19.26
C PRO A 4 -22.18 2.76 19.20
N SER A 5 -21.93 2.09 18.09
CA SER A 5 -22.28 0.67 17.92
C SER A 5 -21.49 -0.13 18.96
N SER A 6 -22.19 -0.99 19.70
CA SER A 6 -21.57 -1.90 20.67
C SER A 6 -20.45 -2.73 20.01
N PRO A 7 -19.36 -3.05 20.74
CA PRO A 7 -18.34 -3.95 20.24
C PRO A 7 -18.97 -5.29 19.80
N PRO A 8 -18.44 -5.96 18.77
CA PRO A 8 -19.01 -7.20 18.27
C PRO A 8 -19.05 -8.25 19.40
N ALA A 9 -20.23 -8.80 19.63
CA ALA A 9 -20.50 -9.71 20.73
C ALA A 9 -19.84 -11.11 20.57
N ASN A 10 -19.23 -11.39 19.38
CA ASN A 10 -18.59 -12.67 19.08
C ASN A 10 -17.36 -12.46 18.18
N TRP A 11 -16.49 -13.47 18.12
CA TRP A 11 -15.25 -13.46 17.34
C TRP A 11 -15.48 -13.30 15.82
N LEU A 12 -16.58 -13.86 15.28
CA LEU A 12 -16.96 -13.70 13.86
C LEU A 12 -17.27 -12.24 13.53
N GLY A 13 -17.96 -11.53 14.42
CA GLY A 13 -18.21 -10.10 14.29
C GLY A 13 -16.90 -9.30 14.33
N GLY A 14 -15.93 -9.71 15.14
CA GLY A 14 -14.59 -9.10 15.19
C GLY A 14 -13.80 -9.27 13.88
N ILE A 15 -13.85 -10.46 13.27
CA ILE A 15 -13.21 -10.72 11.97
C ILE A 15 -13.87 -9.89 10.86
N ARG A 16 -15.19 -9.85 10.81
CA ARG A 16 -15.91 -9.04 9.82
C ARG A 16 -15.55 -7.57 9.94
N GLU A 17 -15.58 -7.00 11.15
CA GLU A 17 -15.19 -5.62 11.40
C GLU A 17 -13.73 -5.36 10.99
N PHE A 18 -12.83 -6.32 11.22
CA PHE A 18 -11.44 -6.22 10.79
C PHE A 18 -11.33 -6.18 9.25
N LEU A 19 -11.99 -7.08 8.54
CA LEU A 19 -12.00 -7.12 7.07
C LEU A 19 -12.58 -5.83 6.47
N GLU A 20 -13.64 -5.29 7.08
CA GLU A 20 -14.21 -3.98 6.71
C GLU A 20 -13.21 -2.84 6.99
N MET A 21 -12.48 -2.90 8.11
CA MET A 21 -11.48 -1.90 8.48
C MET A 21 -10.33 -1.83 7.48
N ILE A 22 -9.78 -2.96 7.06
CA ILE A 22 -8.67 -3.00 6.08
C ILE A 22 -9.15 -2.79 4.64
N LYS A 23 -10.48 -2.68 4.45
CA LYS A 23 -11.10 -2.49 3.13
C LYS A 23 -10.59 -3.52 2.11
N VAL A 24 -10.91 -4.79 2.31
CA VAL A 24 -10.46 -5.91 1.44
C VAL A 24 -10.72 -5.63 -0.05
N SER A 25 -11.86 -5.00 -0.38
CA SER A 25 -12.16 -4.58 -1.77
C SER A 25 -11.06 -3.68 -2.38
N HIS A 26 -10.37 -2.89 -1.59
CA HIS A 26 -9.25 -2.07 -2.06
C HIS A 26 -7.94 -2.86 -2.19
N THR A 27 -7.85 -4.09 -1.67
CA THR A 27 -6.71 -4.98 -1.93
C THR A 27 -6.62 -5.31 -3.42
N LEU A 28 -7.76 -5.33 -4.12
CA LEU A 28 -7.83 -5.50 -5.56
C LEU A 28 -7.12 -4.37 -6.34
N PHE A 29 -6.82 -3.24 -5.73
CA PHE A 29 -6.22 -2.08 -6.41
C PHE A 29 -4.74 -2.31 -6.82
N ALA A 30 -3.96 -2.98 -5.98
CA ALA A 30 -2.55 -3.30 -6.28
C ALA A 30 -2.38 -4.62 -7.05
N MET A 31 -3.38 -5.51 -6.99
CA MET A 31 -3.32 -6.85 -7.59
C MET A 31 -3.11 -6.83 -9.10
N PRO A 32 -3.83 -6.03 -9.93
CA PRO A 32 -3.64 -6.03 -11.37
C PRO A 32 -2.21 -5.69 -11.78
N PHE A 33 -1.56 -4.76 -11.06
CA PHE A 33 -0.18 -4.37 -11.33
C PHE A 33 0.83 -5.47 -10.95
N ALA A 34 0.62 -6.14 -9.81
CA ALA A 34 1.46 -7.26 -9.40
C ALA A 34 1.29 -8.46 -10.35
N ILE A 35 0.05 -8.79 -10.70
CA ILE A 35 -0.26 -9.88 -11.64
C ILE A 35 0.27 -9.55 -13.04
N GLY A 36 0.05 -8.34 -13.55
CA GLY A 36 0.60 -7.88 -14.82
C GLY A 36 2.11 -7.94 -14.88
N ALA A 37 2.80 -7.48 -13.80
CA ALA A 37 4.25 -7.56 -13.68
C ALA A 37 4.75 -9.01 -13.65
N LEU A 38 4.03 -9.93 -12.97
CA LEU A 38 4.35 -11.35 -12.94
C LEU A 38 4.34 -11.97 -14.34
N PHE A 39 3.26 -11.74 -15.10
CA PHE A 39 3.16 -12.26 -16.46
C PHE A 39 4.18 -11.63 -17.40
N LEU A 40 4.41 -10.32 -17.27
CA LEU A 40 5.40 -9.61 -18.08
C LEU A 40 6.83 -10.09 -17.78
N ALA A 41 7.13 -10.37 -16.50
CA ALA A 41 8.42 -10.93 -16.09
C ALA A 41 8.65 -12.35 -16.63
N ASN A 42 7.58 -13.11 -16.86
CA ASN A 42 7.65 -14.49 -17.37
C ASN A 42 7.73 -14.55 -18.90
N ARG A 43 7.50 -13.46 -19.63
CA ARG A 43 7.35 -13.49 -21.12
C ARG A 43 8.48 -14.25 -21.86
N ASP A 44 9.71 -14.15 -21.34
CA ASP A 44 10.91 -14.71 -21.98
C ASP A 44 11.49 -15.95 -21.25
N LEU A 45 10.89 -16.35 -20.11
CA LEU A 45 11.44 -17.40 -19.23
C LEU A 45 10.79 -18.77 -19.48
N ALA A 46 9.60 -18.80 -20.07
CA ALA A 46 8.82 -20.01 -20.33
C ALA A 46 8.66 -20.91 -19.08
N ILE A 47 8.43 -20.31 -17.90
CA ILE A 47 8.16 -21.06 -16.67
C ILE A 47 6.95 -21.95 -16.89
N GLY A 48 7.02 -23.20 -16.44
CA GLY A 48 5.91 -24.16 -16.56
C GLY A 48 4.64 -23.68 -15.86
N ALA A 49 3.48 -24.07 -16.39
CA ALA A 49 2.18 -23.57 -15.89
C ALA A 49 1.97 -23.81 -14.38
N MET A 50 2.44 -24.94 -13.85
CA MET A 50 2.31 -25.28 -12.43
C MET A 50 3.17 -24.36 -11.55
N ASP A 51 4.41 -24.11 -11.96
CA ASP A 51 5.33 -23.23 -11.22
C ASP A 51 4.86 -21.78 -11.28
N LEU A 52 4.36 -21.35 -12.45
CA LEU A 52 3.78 -20.02 -12.62
C LEU A 52 2.54 -19.82 -11.74
N MET A 53 1.67 -20.83 -11.63
CA MET A 53 0.51 -20.79 -10.74
C MET A 53 0.94 -20.72 -9.28
N THR A 54 1.96 -21.44 -8.88
CA THR A 54 2.53 -21.38 -7.53
C THR A 54 3.06 -19.99 -7.21
N LEU A 55 3.85 -19.40 -8.12
CA LEU A 55 4.34 -18.02 -7.98
C LEU A 55 3.20 -17.00 -7.92
N LEU A 56 2.15 -17.17 -8.75
CA LEU A 56 0.98 -16.30 -8.73
C LEU A 56 0.30 -16.34 -7.35
N ILE A 57 0.07 -17.51 -6.79
CA ILE A 57 -0.54 -17.66 -5.46
C ILE A 57 0.37 -17.01 -4.40
N GLN A 58 1.67 -17.26 -4.42
CA GLN A 58 2.62 -16.67 -3.48
C GLN A 58 2.63 -15.14 -3.56
N VAL A 59 2.64 -14.55 -4.76
CA VAL A 59 2.60 -13.10 -4.96
C VAL A 59 1.29 -12.51 -4.46
N VAL A 60 0.14 -13.14 -4.77
CA VAL A 60 -1.18 -12.69 -4.31
C VAL A 60 -1.25 -12.70 -2.78
N VAL A 61 -0.80 -13.79 -2.15
CA VAL A 61 -0.77 -13.91 -0.68
C VAL A 61 0.19 -12.89 -0.06
N ALA A 62 1.40 -12.72 -0.63
CA ALA A 62 2.37 -11.74 -0.17
C ALA A 62 1.82 -10.31 -0.22
N VAL A 63 1.21 -9.89 -1.33
CA VAL A 63 0.59 -8.57 -1.49
C VAL A 63 -0.57 -8.38 -0.52
N ALA A 64 -1.41 -9.39 -0.33
CA ALA A 64 -2.53 -9.34 0.63
C ALA A 64 -2.03 -9.18 2.08
N LEU A 65 -1.01 -9.93 2.48
CA LEU A 65 -0.41 -9.86 3.83
C LEU A 65 0.30 -8.53 4.07
N ALA A 66 1.15 -8.07 3.12
CA ALA A 66 1.81 -6.78 3.20
C ALA A 66 0.81 -5.64 3.34
N ARG A 67 -0.24 -5.64 2.51
CA ARG A 67 -1.30 -4.63 2.57
C ARG A 67 -2.09 -4.70 3.87
N THR A 68 -2.43 -5.89 4.36
CA THR A 68 -3.11 -6.08 5.64
C THR A 68 -2.28 -5.48 6.76
N SER A 69 -0.98 -5.75 6.80
CA SER A 69 -0.04 -5.17 7.76
C SER A 69 -0.01 -3.65 7.67
N ALA A 70 0.16 -3.09 6.46
CA ALA A 70 0.21 -1.65 6.24
C ALA A 70 -1.07 -0.93 6.65
N MET A 71 -2.25 -1.46 6.27
CA MET A 71 -3.54 -0.85 6.59
C MET A 71 -3.85 -0.93 8.08
N SER A 72 -3.59 -2.08 8.72
CA SER A 72 -3.76 -2.25 10.16
C SER A 72 -2.87 -1.28 10.93
N PHE A 73 -1.60 -1.18 10.55
CA PHE A 73 -0.66 -0.24 11.17
C PHE A 73 -1.09 1.21 10.98
N ASN A 74 -1.53 1.59 9.79
CA ASN A 74 -2.04 2.94 9.54
C ASN A 74 -3.24 3.26 10.46
N ARG A 75 -4.20 2.35 10.61
CA ARG A 75 -5.34 2.53 11.53
C ARG A 75 -4.89 2.66 12.99
N TRP A 76 -3.92 1.86 13.39
CA TRP A 76 -3.36 1.95 14.74
C TRP A 76 -2.57 3.24 14.95
N ALA A 77 -1.71 3.62 14.02
CA ALA A 77 -0.89 4.82 14.09
C ALA A 77 -1.73 6.10 14.15
N ASP A 78 -2.76 6.17 13.31
CA ASP A 78 -3.59 7.38 13.16
C ASP A 78 -4.82 7.42 14.08
N ARG A 79 -5.04 6.42 14.95
CA ARG A 79 -6.25 6.29 15.77
C ARG A 79 -6.64 7.54 16.57
N LYS A 80 -5.66 8.32 17.05
CA LYS A 80 -5.91 9.56 17.79
C LYS A 80 -6.34 10.70 16.87
N ILE A 81 -5.70 10.82 15.71
CA ILE A 81 -6.01 11.83 14.69
C ILE A 81 -7.37 11.51 14.08
N ASP A 82 -7.63 10.24 13.77
CA ASP A 82 -8.90 9.75 13.23
C ASP A 82 -10.09 10.05 14.15
N ALA A 83 -9.89 9.97 15.45
CA ALA A 83 -10.93 10.28 16.44
C ALA A 83 -11.35 11.78 16.43
N LEU A 84 -10.44 12.67 16.04
CA LEU A 84 -10.68 14.11 15.95
C LEU A 84 -11.29 14.55 14.62
N ASN A 85 -11.13 13.76 13.56
CA ASN A 85 -11.63 14.09 12.24
C ASN A 85 -13.07 13.59 12.06
N PRO A 86 -14.07 14.48 11.81
CA PRO A 86 -15.47 14.08 11.59
C PRO A 86 -15.66 13.01 10.51
N ARG A 87 -14.82 13.01 9.46
CA ARG A 87 -14.86 12.04 8.37
C ARG A 87 -14.39 10.64 8.79
N THR A 88 -13.50 10.55 9.76
CA THR A 88 -12.85 9.28 10.15
C THR A 88 -13.13 8.83 11.59
N SER A 89 -13.81 9.64 12.39
CA SER A 89 -14.20 9.31 13.78
C SER A 89 -15.06 8.05 13.89
N GLY A 90 -15.80 7.70 12.82
CA GLY A 90 -16.57 6.46 12.71
C GLY A 90 -15.74 5.21 12.38
N ARG A 91 -14.40 5.29 12.23
CA ARG A 91 -13.55 4.11 11.99
C ARG A 91 -13.54 3.18 13.20
N SER A 92 -13.21 1.90 12.96
CA SER A 92 -13.34 0.80 13.93
C SER A 92 -12.63 1.05 15.27
N ILE A 93 -11.40 1.61 15.26
CA ILE A 93 -10.66 1.89 16.51
C ILE A 93 -11.22 3.12 17.23
N PRO A 94 -11.38 4.30 16.59
CA PRO A 94 -11.97 5.48 17.26
C PRO A 94 -13.39 5.23 17.78
N ALA A 95 -14.19 4.45 17.07
CA ALA A 95 -15.55 4.09 17.45
C ALA A 95 -15.63 2.98 18.52
N GLY A 96 -14.49 2.46 18.99
CA GLY A 96 -14.45 1.43 20.03
C GLY A 96 -14.89 0.02 19.58
N ARG A 97 -15.07 -0.20 18.28
CA ARG A 97 -15.48 -1.53 17.74
C ARG A 97 -14.34 -2.53 17.68
N LEU A 98 -13.08 -2.06 17.54
CA LEU A 98 -11.87 -2.89 17.62
C LEU A 98 -10.87 -2.29 18.59
N GLY A 99 -10.24 -3.16 19.39
CA GLY A 99 -9.16 -2.76 20.31
C GLY A 99 -7.87 -2.41 19.53
N ALA A 100 -7.18 -1.35 19.95
CA ALA A 100 -5.92 -0.93 19.32
C ALA A 100 -4.84 -2.01 19.41
N SER A 101 -4.77 -2.76 20.52
CA SER A 101 -3.85 -3.89 20.71
C SER A 101 -4.14 -5.04 19.74
N THR A 102 -5.40 -5.35 19.51
CA THR A 102 -5.83 -6.38 18.55
C THR A 102 -5.39 -6.01 17.13
N VAL A 103 -5.57 -4.75 16.74
CA VAL A 103 -5.16 -4.27 15.40
C VAL A 103 -3.63 -4.29 15.25
N LEU A 104 -2.89 -3.93 16.31
CA LEU A 104 -1.42 -4.03 16.30
C LEU A 104 -0.96 -5.49 16.20
N TRP A 105 -1.62 -6.42 16.88
CA TRP A 105 -1.35 -7.85 16.75
C TRP A 105 -1.56 -8.35 15.32
N TRP A 106 -2.65 -7.96 14.66
CA TRP A 106 -2.87 -8.27 13.24
C TRP A 106 -1.78 -7.68 12.34
N THR A 107 -1.28 -6.47 12.65
CA THR A 107 -0.13 -5.87 11.94
C THR A 107 1.09 -6.78 12.01
N VAL A 108 1.44 -7.23 13.20
CA VAL A 108 2.63 -8.09 13.42
C VAL A 108 2.44 -9.46 12.76
N CYS A 109 1.31 -10.10 12.95
CA CYS A 109 1.03 -11.41 12.36
C CYS A 109 1.04 -11.38 10.83
N SER A 110 0.41 -10.38 10.21
CA SER A 110 0.41 -10.26 8.75
C SER A 110 1.78 -9.86 8.20
N GLY A 111 2.55 -9.03 8.92
CA GLY A 111 3.93 -8.70 8.57
C GLY A 111 4.85 -9.91 8.63
N ALA A 112 4.76 -10.72 9.70
CA ALA A 112 5.50 -11.97 9.83
C ALA A 112 5.10 -12.99 8.75
N GLY A 113 3.81 -13.10 8.46
CA GLY A 113 3.31 -13.94 7.37
C GLY A 113 3.83 -13.51 6.01
N PHE A 114 3.92 -12.21 5.74
CA PHE A 114 4.55 -11.67 4.52
C PHE A 114 6.00 -12.12 4.38
N VAL A 115 6.80 -11.96 5.45
CA VAL A 115 8.22 -12.42 5.45
C VAL A 115 8.30 -13.93 5.23
N ALA A 116 7.45 -14.72 5.89
CA ALA A 116 7.42 -16.17 5.71
C ALA A 116 7.09 -16.58 4.27
N VAL A 117 6.13 -15.91 3.62
CA VAL A 117 5.81 -16.18 2.20
C VAL A 117 7.00 -15.78 1.31
N THR A 118 7.63 -14.63 1.52
CA THR A 118 8.80 -14.22 0.71
C THR A 118 9.97 -15.19 0.83
N ALA A 119 10.13 -15.85 1.98
CA ALA A 119 11.15 -16.88 2.19
C ALA A 119 10.92 -18.12 1.32
N THR A 120 9.67 -18.41 0.92
CA THR A 120 9.35 -19.53 0.03
C THR A 120 9.47 -19.18 -1.45
N ILE A 121 9.65 -17.90 -1.81
CA ILE A 121 9.76 -17.44 -3.19
C ILE A 121 11.23 -17.53 -3.65
N ASN A 122 12.08 -16.65 -3.15
CA ASN A 122 13.53 -16.66 -3.44
C ASN A 122 14.32 -15.82 -2.42
N PRO A 123 15.68 -15.99 -2.37
CA PRO A 123 16.51 -15.28 -1.41
C PRO A 123 16.47 -13.74 -1.54
N LEU A 124 16.28 -13.19 -2.75
CA LEU A 124 16.21 -11.74 -2.95
C LEU A 124 14.88 -11.18 -2.39
N ALA A 125 13.77 -11.86 -2.64
CA ALA A 125 12.47 -11.48 -2.07
C ALA A 125 12.53 -11.46 -0.54
N LEU A 126 13.14 -12.49 0.08
CA LEU A 126 13.32 -12.53 1.52
C LEU A 126 14.21 -11.36 2.01
N LYS A 127 15.35 -11.10 1.39
CA LYS A 127 16.26 -10.01 1.77
C LYS A 127 15.61 -8.62 1.67
N LEU A 128 14.72 -8.41 0.69
CA LEU A 128 14.02 -7.16 0.49
C LEU A 128 12.80 -6.99 1.40
N SER A 129 12.24 -8.07 1.93
CA SER A 129 11.00 -8.03 2.72
C SER A 129 11.04 -7.11 3.95
N PRO A 130 12.14 -6.99 4.74
CA PRO A 130 12.21 -6.03 5.84
C PRO A 130 12.18 -4.58 5.36
N VAL A 131 12.83 -4.29 4.21
CA VAL A 131 12.84 -2.95 3.62
C VAL A 131 11.44 -2.58 3.14
N VAL A 132 10.74 -3.52 2.50
CA VAL A 132 9.33 -3.34 2.11
C VAL A 132 8.47 -3.02 3.32
N LEU A 133 8.57 -3.82 4.41
CA LEU A 133 7.83 -3.57 5.65
C LEU A 133 8.15 -2.20 6.24
N LEU A 134 9.43 -1.80 6.27
CA LEU A 134 9.83 -0.48 6.76
C LEU A 134 9.13 0.65 6.00
N ILE A 135 9.08 0.56 4.68
CA ILE A 135 8.44 1.57 3.81
C ILE A 135 6.93 1.58 4.03
N ILE A 136 6.26 0.42 3.94
CA ILE A 136 4.80 0.33 4.01
C ILE A 136 4.21 0.54 5.41
N LEU A 137 4.99 0.42 6.47
CA LEU A 137 4.59 0.81 7.81
C LEU A 137 4.96 2.28 8.07
N GLY A 138 6.19 2.67 7.72
CA GLY A 138 6.72 4.00 7.97
C GLY A 138 5.92 5.12 7.30
N TYR A 139 5.29 4.88 6.14
CA TYR A 139 4.49 5.90 5.47
C TYR A 139 3.39 6.49 6.36
N SER A 140 2.84 5.71 7.29
CA SER A 140 1.76 6.16 8.20
C SER A 140 2.15 7.35 9.07
N TRP A 141 3.44 7.56 9.29
CA TRP A 141 3.93 8.70 10.08
C TRP A 141 4.34 9.90 9.22
N THR A 142 4.54 9.73 7.92
CA THR A 142 5.13 10.76 7.05
C THR A 142 4.31 12.06 7.03
N LYS A 143 2.98 11.97 7.09
CA LYS A 143 2.07 13.12 7.16
C LYS A 143 2.32 14.02 8.38
N ARG A 144 3.04 13.55 9.40
CA ARG A 144 3.35 14.29 10.63
C ARG A 144 4.55 15.22 10.48
N PHE A 145 5.39 15.01 9.45
CA PHE A 145 6.62 15.79 9.27
C PHE A 145 6.95 16.18 7.83
N THR A 146 6.27 15.61 6.82
CA THR A 146 6.56 15.95 5.42
C THR A 146 5.32 15.96 4.53
N SER A 147 5.28 16.92 3.61
CA SER A 147 4.27 16.99 2.55
C SER A 147 4.49 15.97 1.42
N LEU A 148 5.63 15.25 1.43
CA LEU A 148 5.92 14.16 0.48
C LEU A 148 5.22 12.84 0.87
N CYS A 149 4.37 12.83 1.89
CA CYS A 149 3.64 11.66 2.36
C CYS A 149 2.90 10.91 1.22
N HIS A 150 2.39 11.63 0.22
CA HIS A 150 1.73 11.07 -0.96
C HIS A 150 2.69 10.24 -1.81
N MET A 151 3.94 10.71 -1.98
CA MET A 151 4.99 9.99 -2.71
C MET A 151 5.42 8.72 -1.96
N VAL A 152 5.52 8.79 -0.62
CA VAL A 152 5.88 7.62 0.20
C VAL A 152 4.77 6.57 0.16
N LEU A 153 3.50 6.99 0.18
CA LEU A 153 2.37 6.07 -0.04
C LEU A 153 2.45 5.43 -1.44
N GLY A 154 2.69 6.24 -2.47
CA GLY A 154 2.87 5.76 -3.85
C GLY A 154 4.03 4.77 -3.97
N LEU A 155 5.16 5.04 -3.30
CA LEU A 155 6.28 4.10 -3.24
C LEU A 155 5.87 2.77 -2.60
N GLY A 156 5.11 2.80 -1.51
CA GLY A 156 4.60 1.59 -0.88
C GLY A 156 3.79 0.69 -1.82
N LEU A 157 2.95 1.27 -2.69
CA LEU A 157 2.19 0.53 -3.69
C LEU A 157 3.05 0.10 -4.90
N ALA A 158 4.04 0.90 -5.28
CA ALA A 158 4.99 0.60 -6.36
C ALA A 158 5.82 -0.67 -6.07
N LEU A 159 6.01 -1.01 -4.80
CA LEU A 159 6.71 -2.24 -4.41
C LEU A 159 5.94 -3.52 -4.78
N ALA A 160 4.64 -3.45 -5.08
CA ALA A 160 3.88 -4.63 -5.49
C ALA A 160 4.30 -5.17 -6.88
N PRO A 161 4.32 -4.37 -7.97
CA PRO A 161 4.82 -4.84 -9.26
C PRO A 161 6.32 -5.15 -9.24
N ILE A 162 7.15 -4.36 -8.52
CA ILE A 162 8.58 -4.62 -8.37
C ILE A 162 8.80 -5.96 -7.65
N GLY A 163 8.06 -6.22 -6.57
CA GLY A 163 8.13 -7.48 -5.82
C GLY A 163 7.68 -8.69 -6.64
N ALA A 164 6.64 -8.54 -7.46
CA ALA A 164 6.19 -9.58 -8.38
C ALA A 164 7.24 -9.88 -9.47
N TRP A 165 7.93 -8.86 -9.98
CA TRP A 165 9.07 -9.04 -10.88
C TRP A 165 10.19 -9.83 -10.22
N VAL A 166 10.60 -9.44 -9.00
CA VAL A 166 11.60 -10.15 -8.20
C VAL A 166 11.17 -11.58 -7.92
N ALA A 167 9.90 -11.84 -7.67
CA ALA A 167 9.40 -13.19 -7.42
C ALA A 167 9.65 -14.13 -8.60
N VAL A 168 9.47 -13.63 -9.84
CA VAL A 168 9.65 -14.42 -11.07
C VAL A 168 11.11 -14.52 -11.48
N ARG A 169 11.83 -13.39 -11.51
CA ARG A 169 13.19 -13.34 -12.06
C ARG A 169 14.31 -13.54 -11.03
N GLY A 170 14.02 -13.38 -9.74
CA GLY A 170 15.02 -13.44 -8.68
C GLY A 170 16.08 -12.34 -8.75
N THR A 171 15.93 -11.35 -9.65
CA THR A 171 16.85 -10.26 -9.89
C THR A 171 16.14 -9.02 -10.41
N LEU A 172 16.80 -7.85 -10.30
CA LEU A 172 16.42 -6.57 -10.90
C LEU A 172 17.42 -6.15 -11.99
N LEU A 173 18.29 -7.07 -12.39
CA LEU A 173 19.32 -6.86 -13.40
C LEU A 173 18.97 -7.66 -14.66
N GLU A 174 19.38 -7.13 -15.81
CA GLU A 174 19.38 -7.84 -17.08
C GLU A 174 20.50 -8.89 -17.13
N ALA A 175 20.42 -9.82 -18.06
CA ALA A 175 21.48 -10.80 -18.32
C ALA A 175 22.82 -10.13 -18.72
N SER A 176 22.78 -8.94 -19.28
CA SER A 176 23.92 -8.06 -19.59
C SER A 176 24.63 -7.49 -18.37
N GLY A 177 24.03 -7.60 -17.16
CA GLY A 177 24.48 -6.98 -15.92
C GLY A 177 23.98 -5.54 -15.71
N GLY A 178 23.22 -4.98 -16.65
CA GLY A 178 22.55 -3.67 -16.52
C GLY A 178 21.30 -3.75 -15.64
N ILE A 179 20.76 -2.59 -15.26
CA ILE A 179 19.48 -2.50 -14.56
C ILE A 179 18.35 -2.80 -15.55
N ASP A 180 17.47 -3.76 -15.22
CA ASP A 180 16.27 -4.01 -16.01
C ASP A 180 15.29 -2.84 -15.82
N PRO A 181 14.95 -2.08 -16.88
CA PRO A 181 14.10 -0.90 -16.75
C PRO A 181 12.63 -1.23 -16.46
N VAL A 182 12.15 -2.39 -16.86
CA VAL A 182 10.73 -2.75 -16.83
C VAL A 182 10.11 -2.68 -15.43
N PRO A 183 10.67 -3.31 -14.37
CA PRO A 183 10.10 -3.23 -13.04
C PRO A 183 10.07 -1.80 -12.48
N TRP A 184 11.04 -0.95 -12.88
CA TRP A 184 11.11 0.45 -12.42
C TRP A 184 10.11 1.33 -13.15
N ILE A 185 9.86 1.11 -14.43
CA ILE A 185 8.81 1.80 -15.21
C ILE A 185 7.43 1.44 -14.63
N LEU A 186 7.17 0.15 -14.39
CA LEU A 186 5.93 -0.30 -13.78
C LEU A 186 5.75 0.28 -12.36
N GLY A 187 6.77 0.17 -11.52
CA GLY A 187 6.75 0.71 -10.17
C GLY A 187 6.58 2.23 -10.18
N GLY A 188 7.31 2.95 -11.03
CA GLY A 188 7.19 4.39 -11.21
C GLY A 188 5.80 4.82 -11.64
N SER A 189 5.18 4.09 -12.56
CA SER A 189 3.79 4.34 -12.98
C SER A 189 2.81 4.19 -11.82
N VAL A 190 2.93 3.13 -11.02
CA VAL A 190 2.07 2.93 -9.83
C VAL A 190 2.33 3.99 -8.77
N LEU A 191 3.58 4.40 -8.57
CA LEU A 191 3.94 5.48 -7.64
C LEU A 191 3.25 6.78 -8.01
N LEU A 192 3.41 7.22 -9.26
CA LEU A 192 2.87 8.48 -9.76
C LEU A 192 1.34 8.47 -9.74
N TRP A 193 0.73 7.38 -10.17
CA TRP A 193 -0.73 7.21 -10.12
C TRP A 193 -1.28 7.30 -8.71
N THR A 194 -0.70 6.53 -7.78
CA THR A 194 -1.14 6.50 -6.39
C THR A 194 -0.94 7.85 -5.70
N ALA A 195 0.22 8.48 -5.89
CA ALA A 195 0.51 9.78 -5.31
C ALA A 195 -0.44 10.85 -5.84
N GLY A 196 -0.70 10.88 -7.15
CA GLY A 196 -1.66 11.79 -7.77
C GLY A 196 -3.07 11.63 -7.21
N PHE A 197 -3.51 10.38 -7.03
CA PHE A 197 -4.81 10.04 -6.48
C PHE A 197 -4.93 10.41 -4.99
N ASP A 198 -3.90 10.13 -4.19
CA ASP A 198 -3.88 10.44 -2.76
C ASP A 198 -3.88 11.95 -2.49
N ILE A 199 -3.25 12.75 -3.37
CA ILE A 199 -3.33 14.23 -3.33
C ILE A 199 -4.78 14.70 -3.47
N LEU A 200 -5.58 14.10 -4.39
CA LEU A 200 -7.00 14.44 -4.56
C LEU A 200 -7.79 14.14 -3.29
N TYR A 201 -7.54 12.98 -2.67
CA TYR A 201 -8.19 12.63 -1.39
C TYR A 201 -7.78 13.58 -0.26
N ALA A 202 -6.52 13.99 -0.19
CA ALA A 202 -6.03 14.90 0.83
C ALA A 202 -6.68 16.31 0.73
N CYS A 203 -7.16 16.73 -0.45
CA CYS A 203 -7.92 17.97 -0.59
C CYS A 203 -9.22 17.97 0.24
N GLN A 204 -9.83 16.80 0.49
CA GLN A 204 -11.03 16.69 1.31
C GLN A 204 -10.76 16.97 2.80
N ASP A 205 -9.55 16.69 3.26
CA ASP A 205 -9.14 16.87 4.65
C ASP A 205 -8.38 18.19 4.87
N HIS A 206 -8.30 19.07 3.85
CA HIS A 206 -7.43 20.26 3.85
C HIS A 206 -7.59 21.12 5.11
N GLN A 207 -8.83 21.47 5.49
CA GLN A 207 -9.08 22.31 6.65
C GLN A 207 -8.73 21.61 7.95
N PHE A 208 -9.07 20.34 8.09
CA PHE A 208 -8.72 19.52 9.24
C PHE A 208 -7.20 19.38 9.38
N ASP A 209 -6.51 19.07 8.29
CA ASP A 209 -5.05 18.92 8.27
C ASP A 209 -4.34 20.22 8.69
N LEU A 210 -4.83 21.40 8.25
CA LEU A 210 -4.32 22.69 8.70
C LEU A 210 -4.50 22.89 10.21
N GLN A 211 -5.68 22.59 10.75
CA GLN A 211 -5.96 22.72 12.18
C GLN A 211 -5.11 21.79 13.04
N GLN A 212 -4.84 20.58 12.54
CA GLN A 212 -4.03 19.57 13.23
C GLN A 212 -2.53 19.67 12.93
N ARG A 213 -2.10 20.68 12.16
CA ARG A 213 -0.70 20.89 11.72
C ARG A 213 -0.11 19.65 11.02
N LEU A 214 -0.94 18.96 10.25
CA LEU A 214 -0.50 17.84 9.44
C LEU A 214 0.03 18.35 8.09
N HIS A 215 1.05 17.65 7.60
CA HIS A 215 1.72 18.01 6.36
C HIS A 215 1.14 17.23 5.19
N SER A 216 0.66 17.94 4.19
CA SER A 216 0.23 17.38 2.89
C SER A 216 0.52 18.38 1.78
N ILE A 217 0.47 17.95 0.51
CA ILE A 217 0.63 18.87 -0.62
C ILE A 217 -0.46 19.95 -0.59
N PRO A 218 -1.75 19.65 -0.37
CA PRO A 218 -2.77 20.69 -0.24
C PRO A 218 -2.51 21.68 0.89
N THR A 219 -2.05 21.23 2.07
CA THR A 219 -1.77 22.13 3.20
C THR A 219 -0.59 23.05 2.96
N ARG A 220 0.42 22.57 2.20
CA ARG A 220 1.64 23.34 1.92
C ARG A 220 1.51 24.29 0.75
N PHE A 221 0.84 23.89 -0.32
CA PHE A 221 0.82 24.62 -1.60
C PHE A 221 -0.58 25.08 -2.03
N GLY A 222 -1.60 24.79 -1.23
CA GLY A 222 -2.99 25.10 -1.54
C GLY A 222 -3.64 24.08 -2.50
N ILE A 223 -4.97 24.08 -2.53
CA ILE A 223 -5.78 23.09 -3.29
C ILE A 223 -5.53 23.24 -4.81
N ALA A 224 -5.47 24.48 -5.33
CA ALA A 224 -5.28 24.71 -6.77
C ALA A 224 -3.97 24.12 -7.29
N THR A 225 -2.87 24.29 -6.54
CA THR A 225 -1.56 23.73 -6.89
C THR A 225 -1.58 22.19 -6.71
N ALA A 226 -2.22 21.67 -5.68
CA ALA A 226 -2.37 20.25 -5.45
C ALA A 226 -3.07 19.55 -6.63
N LEU A 227 -4.14 20.15 -7.17
CA LEU A 227 -4.86 19.62 -8.33
C LEU A 227 -4.00 19.64 -9.61
N ARG A 228 -3.19 20.72 -9.82
CA ARG A 228 -2.25 20.76 -10.95
C ARG A 228 -1.17 19.71 -10.84
N LEU A 229 -0.62 19.52 -9.63
CA LEU A 229 0.39 18.48 -9.38
C LEU A 229 -0.17 17.09 -9.60
N SER A 230 -1.35 16.81 -9.06
CA SER A 230 -2.04 15.53 -9.28
C SER A 230 -2.22 15.25 -10.79
N ARG A 231 -2.67 16.23 -11.57
CA ARG A 231 -2.80 16.09 -13.02
C ARG A 231 -1.46 15.78 -13.69
N LEU A 232 -0.39 16.50 -13.32
CA LEU A 232 0.94 16.27 -13.85
C LEU A 232 1.43 14.84 -13.56
N LEU A 233 1.26 14.35 -12.34
CA LEU A 233 1.64 13.00 -11.95
C LEU A 233 0.91 11.94 -12.79
N HIS A 234 -0.38 12.12 -13.07
CA HIS A 234 -1.13 11.21 -13.94
C HIS A 234 -0.66 11.27 -15.39
N ILE A 235 -0.32 12.46 -15.92
CA ILE A 235 0.25 12.58 -17.28
C ILE A 235 1.60 11.84 -17.36
N LEU A 236 2.48 12.05 -16.38
CA LEU A 236 3.77 11.37 -16.34
C LEU A 236 3.61 9.85 -16.20
N MET A 237 2.63 9.40 -15.42
CA MET A 237 2.29 7.98 -15.31
C MET A 237 1.92 7.37 -16.66
N VAL A 238 1.04 8.05 -17.42
CA VAL A 238 0.67 7.59 -18.77
C VAL A 238 1.90 7.57 -19.69
N GLY A 239 2.77 8.60 -19.62
CA GLY A 239 4.03 8.62 -20.36
C GLY A 239 4.94 7.43 -20.07
N LEU A 240 5.06 7.02 -18.79
CA LEU A 240 5.83 5.84 -18.41
C LEU A 240 5.20 4.54 -18.96
N LEU A 241 3.87 4.42 -18.93
CA LEU A 241 3.19 3.23 -19.47
C LEU A 241 3.32 3.13 -21.00
N VAL A 242 3.38 4.25 -21.70
CA VAL A 242 3.62 4.28 -23.18
C VAL A 242 5.07 3.91 -23.50
N ALA A 243 6.01 4.18 -22.60
CA ALA A 243 7.43 3.82 -22.76
C ALA A 243 7.74 2.36 -22.40
N LEU A 244 6.79 1.60 -21.87
CA LEU A 244 6.91 0.18 -21.51
C LEU A 244 6.74 -0.72 -22.75
#